data_9ae93aa97188335f562d637084ce3dbe
#
_entry.id   9ae93aa97188335f562d637084ce3dbe
#
_cell.length_a   1.000
_cell.length_b   1.000
_cell.length_c   1.000
_cell.angle_alpha   90.00
_cell.angle_beta   90.00
_cell.angle_gamma   90.00
#
_symmetry.space_group_name_H-M   'P 1'
#
loop_
_entity.id
_entity.type
_entity.pdbx_description
1 polymer ?
#
loop_
_entity_poly.entity_id
_entity_poly.type
_entity_poly.pdbx_seq_one_letter_code
_entity_poly.pdbx_strand_id
1 'polypeptide(L)'
;MFRLFSPLALGPLTVRNRIVSAPPSLGLAASGGFSTPALCQRYEEWAAGGVGLLLTEPLAVSPSPPEGMAGLYDDSLIAELARVVTAAAPTPVLALLSAPAAPLMELQSMPLEPIQEQFALAAWRARAAGCAGVMVDGGDDTLLGQLCSPRSNVRVDDYGGTQRTRLACDIVEAIRRWLGPDLVIGARLVVDELRPDGITLNESRVSAHQLVSAGANLLDVVVGAHPTQPIAQFPGWQFPLVAAIRSLVDVPVIAHGSMGDAEAAEHALNEGSADLIALAAPLLENPAWPQQALEQLQNPPPLVDAVRPTRSMLPSAL
;
A
#
# COMPACT_ATOMS: atom_id res chain seq x y z
N MET A 1 -11.25 -18.17 -16.33
CA MET A 1 -10.69 -18.00 -14.96
C MET A 1 -10.62 -16.50 -14.74
N PHE A 2 -11.21 -15.97 -13.69
CA PHE A 2 -11.15 -14.56 -13.38
C PHE A 2 -9.72 -14.11 -13.10
N ARG A 3 -9.34 -12.91 -13.57
CA ARG A 3 -7.98 -12.40 -13.42
C ARG A 3 -7.63 -12.14 -11.95
N LEU A 4 -8.61 -11.70 -11.16
CA LEU A 4 -8.49 -11.50 -9.72
C LEU A 4 -7.99 -12.76 -8.99
N PHE A 5 -8.37 -13.95 -9.49
CA PHE A 5 -8.00 -15.26 -8.92
C PHE A 5 -6.88 -15.97 -9.70
N SER A 6 -6.19 -15.28 -10.61
CA SER A 6 -5.04 -15.82 -11.33
C SER A 6 -3.73 -15.53 -10.58
N PRO A 7 -2.73 -16.44 -10.64
CA PRO A 7 -1.43 -16.20 -10.03
C PRO A 7 -0.68 -15.03 -10.69
N LEU A 8 0.27 -14.46 -9.95
CA LEU A 8 1.15 -13.40 -10.43
C LEU A 8 2.55 -13.58 -9.86
N ALA A 9 3.59 -13.38 -10.69
CA ALA A 9 4.97 -13.29 -10.25
C ALA A 9 5.30 -11.88 -9.74
N LEU A 10 5.90 -11.79 -8.56
CA LEU A 10 6.41 -10.58 -7.91
C LEU A 10 7.92 -10.74 -7.69
N GLY A 11 8.72 -10.61 -8.75
CA GLY A 11 10.14 -10.96 -8.70
C GLY A 11 10.34 -12.43 -8.30
N PRO A 12 10.97 -12.72 -7.15
CA PRO A 12 11.23 -14.10 -6.72
C PRO A 12 10.00 -14.81 -6.14
N LEU A 13 8.91 -14.10 -5.86
CA LEU A 13 7.70 -14.60 -5.24
C LEU A 13 6.61 -14.81 -6.28
N THR A 14 5.83 -15.89 -6.18
CA THR A 14 4.57 -16.05 -6.92
C THR A 14 3.41 -16.07 -5.93
N VAL A 15 2.47 -15.14 -6.09
CA VAL A 15 1.22 -15.09 -5.31
C VAL A 15 0.12 -15.90 -6.02
N ARG A 16 -0.74 -16.57 -5.25
CA ARG A 16 -1.79 -17.47 -5.78
C ARG A 16 -2.95 -16.75 -6.46
N ASN A 17 -3.21 -15.52 -6.08
CA ASN A 17 -4.22 -14.64 -6.67
C ASN A 17 -3.79 -13.17 -6.50
N ARG A 18 -4.58 -12.24 -7.02
CA ARG A 18 -4.24 -10.80 -7.09
C ARG A 18 -4.87 -9.97 -5.99
N ILE A 19 -5.30 -10.59 -4.90
CA ILE A 19 -5.94 -9.92 -3.75
C ILE A 19 -4.88 -9.69 -2.67
N VAL A 20 -4.73 -8.43 -2.27
CA VAL A 20 -3.78 -8.00 -1.25
C VAL A 20 -4.55 -7.48 -0.03
N SER A 21 -4.22 -7.98 1.17
CA SER A 21 -4.64 -7.32 2.41
C SER A 21 -3.68 -6.18 2.72
N ALA A 22 -4.19 -4.96 2.85
CA ALA A 22 -3.43 -3.75 3.14
C ALA A 22 -4.09 -2.96 4.28
N PRO A 23 -4.03 -3.47 5.51
CA PRO A 23 -4.71 -2.85 6.65
C PRO A 23 -4.05 -1.52 7.04
N PRO A 24 -4.82 -0.57 7.59
CA PRO A 24 -4.29 0.54 8.38
C PRO A 24 -3.69 0.00 9.68
N SER A 25 -3.17 0.89 10.53
CA SER A 25 -2.86 0.50 11.92
C SER A 25 -4.11 -0.03 12.62
N LEU A 26 -4.01 -1.24 13.17
CA LEU A 26 -5.13 -1.94 13.80
C LEU A 26 -5.32 -1.55 15.27
N GLY A 27 -4.33 -0.87 15.87
CA GLY A 27 -4.35 -0.54 17.29
C GLY A 27 -4.27 -1.75 18.22
N LEU A 28 -3.81 -2.90 17.70
CA LEU A 28 -3.80 -4.18 18.43
C LEU A 28 -2.42 -4.54 18.99
N ALA A 29 -1.37 -3.78 18.68
CA ALA A 29 -0.05 -4.02 19.25
C ALA A 29 0.01 -3.63 20.72
N ALA A 30 0.78 -4.37 21.51
CA ALA A 30 1.08 -4.04 22.90
C ALA A 30 2.10 -2.89 22.98
N SER A 31 2.26 -2.32 24.17
CA SER A 31 3.26 -1.29 24.43
C SER A 31 4.65 -1.72 23.94
N GLY A 32 5.37 -0.78 23.30
CA GLY A 32 6.65 -1.08 22.67
C GLY A 32 6.56 -1.80 21.33
N GLY A 33 5.38 -1.90 20.73
CA GLY A 33 5.18 -2.44 19.39
C GLY A 33 5.17 -3.97 19.31
N PHE A 34 5.01 -4.67 20.43
CA PHE A 34 4.96 -6.13 20.48
C PHE A 34 3.65 -6.68 19.91
N SER A 35 3.71 -7.82 19.21
CA SER A 35 2.50 -8.47 18.70
C SER A 35 1.64 -9.03 19.83
N THR A 36 0.33 -9.04 19.62
CA THR A 36 -0.64 -9.66 20.53
C THR A 36 -1.27 -10.89 19.89
N PRO A 37 -1.88 -11.81 20.69
CA PRO A 37 -2.66 -12.91 20.12
C PRO A 37 -3.77 -12.43 19.17
N ALA A 38 -4.43 -11.30 19.51
CA ALA A 38 -5.48 -10.72 18.67
C ALA A 38 -4.94 -10.26 17.30
N LEU A 39 -3.73 -9.67 17.29
CA LEU A 39 -3.06 -9.31 16.05
C LEU A 39 -2.74 -10.54 15.19
N CYS A 40 -2.13 -11.58 15.76
CA CYS A 40 -1.83 -12.83 15.05
C CYS A 40 -3.11 -13.49 14.49
N GLN A 41 -4.18 -13.55 15.30
CA GLN A 41 -5.47 -14.10 14.89
C GLN A 41 -6.03 -13.36 13.65
N ARG A 42 -5.90 -12.04 13.59
CA ARG A 42 -6.38 -11.26 12.44
C ARG A 42 -5.68 -11.67 11.14
N TYR A 43 -4.36 -11.87 11.16
CA TYR A 43 -3.61 -12.33 9.98
C TYR A 43 -3.95 -13.78 9.59
N GLU A 44 -4.19 -14.66 10.58
CA GLU A 44 -4.68 -16.01 10.35
C GLU A 44 -6.05 -16.00 9.64
N GLU A 45 -6.99 -15.18 10.11
CA GLU A 45 -8.32 -15.03 9.51
C GLU A 45 -8.24 -14.57 8.04
N TRP A 46 -7.42 -13.59 7.71
CA TRP A 46 -7.25 -13.13 6.34
C TRP A 46 -6.58 -14.18 5.44
N ALA A 47 -5.57 -14.88 5.95
CA ALA A 47 -4.92 -15.97 5.21
C ALA A 47 -5.91 -17.10 4.92
N ALA A 48 -6.70 -17.50 5.92
CA ALA A 48 -7.76 -18.51 5.79
C ALA A 48 -8.87 -18.04 4.85
N GLY A 49 -9.19 -16.75 4.84
CA GLY A 49 -10.15 -16.12 3.94
C GLY A 49 -9.75 -16.14 2.47
N GLY A 50 -8.48 -16.38 2.17
CA GLY A 50 -8.04 -16.66 0.80
C GLY A 50 -7.31 -15.54 0.10
N VAL A 51 -6.84 -14.48 0.78
CA VAL A 51 -5.98 -13.44 0.17
C VAL A 51 -4.69 -14.05 -0.39
N GLY A 52 -4.17 -13.48 -1.49
CA GLY A 52 -2.96 -13.95 -2.16
C GLY A 52 -1.67 -13.39 -1.56
N LEU A 53 -1.75 -12.21 -0.97
CA LEU A 53 -0.62 -11.49 -0.37
C LEU A 53 -1.11 -10.71 0.86
N LEU A 54 -0.35 -10.73 1.92
CA LEU A 54 -0.60 -9.93 3.12
C LEU A 54 0.47 -8.83 3.23
N LEU A 55 0.06 -7.57 3.24
CA LEU A 55 0.86 -6.51 3.84
C LEU A 55 0.59 -6.48 5.34
N THR A 56 1.61 -6.27 6.14
CA THR A 56 1.37 -5.96 7.55
C THR A 56 0.70 -4.60 7.70
N GLU A 57 0.08 -4.33 8.86
CA GLU A 57 -0.11 -2.95 9.27
C GLU A 57 1.23 -2.21 9.26
N PRO A 58 1.25 -0.86 9.27
CA PRO A 58 2.50 -0.12 9.33
C PRO A 58 3.34 -0.54 10.53
N LEU A 59 4.60 -0.95 10.31
CA LEU A 59 5.57 -1.32 11.33
C LEU A 59 6.53 -0.16 11.55
N ALA A 60 6.56 0.39 12.76
CA ALA A 60 7.46 1.47 13.11
C ALA A 60 8.92 1.03 13.01
N VAL A 61 9.72 1.76 12.21
CA VAL A 61 11.17 1.51 12.06
C VAL A 61 12.02 2.23 13.10
N SER A 62 11.42 3.16 13.89
CA SER A 62 12.05 3.93 14.94
C SER A 62 11.49 3.58 16.32
N PRO A 63 12.27 3.72 17.41
CA PRO A 63 11.80 3.54 18.77
C PRO A 63 10.63 4.46 19.13
N SER A 64 9.84 4.05 20.11
CA SER A 64 8.68 4.79 20.61
C SER A 64 7.56 4.95 19.58
N PRO A 65 7.04 3.84 19.02
CA PRO A 65 5.89 3.90 18.12
C PRO A 65 4.68 4.52 18.83
N PRO A 66 3.74 5.12 18.07
CA PRO A 66 2.43 5.46 18.60
C PRO A 66 1.78 4.27 19.32
N GLU A 67 0.95 4.54 20.33
CA GLU A 67 0.24 3.50 21.09
C GLU A 67 -0.59 2.61 20.15
N GLY A 68 -0.49 1.29 20.33
CA GLY A 68 -1.16 0.31 19.51
C GLY A 68 -0.54 0.04 18.12
N MET A 69 0.50 0.77 17.72
CA MET A 69 1.24 0.52 16.47
C MET A 69 2.30 -0.56 16.70
N ALA A 70 2.35 -1.53 15.81
CA ALA A 70 3.41 -2.56 15.81
C ALA A 70 4.77 -1.96 15.43
N GLY A 71 5.85 -2.56 15.92
CA GLY A 71 7.21 -2.09 15.68
C GLY A 71 8.12 -3.14 15.05
N LEU A 72 9.21 -2.65 14.44
CA LEU A 72 10.32 -3.49 13.93
C LEU A 72 11.69 -2.79 14.10
N TYR A 73 11.79 -1.92 15.09
CA TYR A 73 12.96 -1.09 15.34
C TYR A 73 14.04 -1.77 16.19
N ASP A 74 13.73 -2.91 16.81
CA ASP A 74 14.63 -3.66 17.69
C ASP A 74 14.62 -5.15 17.38
N ASP A 75 15.72 -5.87 17.63
CA ASP A 75 15.84 -7.30 17.32
C ASP A 75 14.92 -8.20 18.14
N SER A 76 14.49 -7.75 19.32
CA SER A 76 13.48 -8.46 20.14
C SER A 76 12.13 -8.58 19.42
N LEU A 77 11.83 -7.69 18.45
CA LEU A 77 10.60 -7.69 17.67
C LEU A 77 10.62 -8.68 16.49
N ILE A 78 11.77 -9.30 16.18
CA ILE A 78 11.86 -10.33 15.13
C ILE A 78 10.94 -11.52 15.46
N ALA A 79 11.00 -12.02 16.70
CA ALA A 79 10.17 -13.15 17.12
C ALA A 79 8.67 -12.79 17.11
N GLU A 80 8.33 -11.53 17.37
CA GLU A 80 6.97 -11.02 17.33
C GLU A 80 6.40 -11.06 15.92
N LEU A 81 7.16 -10.53 14.94
CA LEU A 81 6.76 -10.56 13.53
C LEU A 81 6.74 -12.01 12.99
N ALA A 82 7.66 -12.86 13.43
CA ALA A 82 7.69 -14.28 13.04
C ALA A 82 6.40 -15.03 13.46
N ARG A 83 5.78 -14.66 14.60
CA ARG A 83 4.47 -15.21 15.00
C ARG A 83 3.37 -14.81 14.01
N VAL A 84 3.36 -13.56 13.57
CA VAL A 84 2.41 -13.07 12.55
C VAL A 84 2.61 -13.82 11.22
N VAL A 85 3.87 -13.96 10.78
CA VAL A 85 4.21 -14.70 9.55
C VAL A 85 3.77 -16.17 9.64
N THR A 86 3.97 -16.80 10.81
CA THR A 86 3.55 -18.18 11.05
C THR A 86 2.04 -18.34 11.02
N ALA A 87 1.31 -17.42 11.66
CA ALA A 87 -0.16 -17.42 11.67
C ALA A 87 -0.74 -17.22 10.27
N ALA A 88 -0.07 -16.43 9.44
CA ALA A 88 -0.47 -16.16 8.06
C ALA A 88 -0.17 -17.30 7.07
N ALA A 89 0.64 -18.29 7.45
CA ALA A 89 1.07 -19.36 6.54
C ALA A 89 -0.12 -20.16 5.96
N PRO A 90 -0.09 -20.54 4.66
CA PRO A 90 1.00 -20.38 3.69
C PRO A 90 0.96 -19.07 2.88
N THR A 91 0.17 -18.09 3.25
CA THR A 91 0.07 -16.83 2.52
C THR A 91 1.33 -15.98 2.76
N PRO A 92 2.03 -15.51 1.72
CA PRO A 92 3.22 -14.69 1.89
C PRO A 92 2.89 -13.33 2.54
N VAL A 93 3.82 -12.86 3.38
CA VAL A 93 3.71 -11.59 4.11
C VAL A 93 4.82 -10.64 3.65
N LEU A 94 4.46 -9.40 3.33
CA LEU A 94 5.40 -8.29 3.18
C LEU A 94 5.26 -7.36 4.40
N ALA A 95 6.38 -7.00 5.00
CA ALA A 95 6.42 -6.05 6.11
C ALA A 95 6.30 -4.61 5.58
N LEU A 96 5.26 -3.88 5.95
CA LEU A 96 5.09 -2.47 5.62
C LEU A 96 5.91 -1.62 6.61
N LEU A 97 7.09 -1.17 6.18
CA LEU A 97 8.02 -0.40 6.99
C LEU A 97 7.64 1.08 6.96
N SER A 98 7.36 1.66 8.11
CA SER A 98 6.85 3.01 8.23
C SER A 98 7.59 3.82 9.30
N ALA A 99 7.84 5.08 8.99
CA ALA A 99 8.26 6.07 9.97
C ALA A 99 7.11 7.08 10.16
N PRO A 100 6.64 7.31 11.39
CA PRO A 100 5.59 8.27 11.67
C PRO A 100 5.95 9.67 11.16
N ALA A 101 4.94 10.44 10.79
CA ALA A 101 5.09 11.83 10.40
C ALA A 101 5.82 12.65 11.47
N ALA A 102 6.70 13.54 11.04
CA ALA A 102 7.43 14.45 11.91
C ALA A 102 6.77 15.84 11.98
N PRO A 103 6.97 16.60 13.06
CA PRO A 103 6.60 18.00 13.08
C PRO A 103 7.25 18.78 11.93
N LEU A 104 6.49 19.60 11.21
CA LEU A 104 6.97 20.31 10.02
C LEU A 104 8.23 21.15 10.26
N MET A 105 8.38 21.72 11.48
CA MET A 105 9.57 22.48 11.84
C MET A 105 10.83 21.63 11.90
N GLU A 106 10.70 20.38 12.37
CA GLU A 106 11.81 19.43 12.48
C GLU A 106 12.19 18.85 11.12
N LEU A 107 11.21 18.62 10.25
CA LEU A 107 11.38 18.02 8.93
C LEU A 107 12.45 18.76 8.09
N GLN A 108 12.57 20.07 8.25
CA GLN A 108 13.44 20.89 7.42
C GLN A 108 14.93 20.75 7.73
N SER A 109 15.29 20.31 8.94
CA SER A 109 16.66 20.25 9.42
C SER A 109 17.07 18.90 10.02
N MET A 110 16.15 17.93 10.11
CA MET A 110 16.47 16.63 10.68
C MET A 110 17.51 15.90 9.82
N PRO A 111 18.47 15.16 10.44
CA PRO A 111 19.37 14.28 9.71
C PRO A 111 18.61 13.10 9.12
N LEU A 112 18.87 12.77 7.85
CA LEU A 112 18.14 11.72 7.14
C LEU A 112 18.88 10.38 7.07
N GLU A 113 20.20 10.40 7.27
CA GLU A 113 21.04 9.19 7.29
C GLU A 113 20.60 8.17 8.35
N PRO A 114 20.28 8.57 9.61
CA PRO A 114 19.79 7.62 10.60
C PRO A 114 18.46 6.96 10.21
N ILE A 115 17.61 7.66 9.46
CA ILE A 115 16.32 7.13 8.98
C ILE A 115 16.56 6.05 7.93
N GLN A 116 17.47 6.28 6.99
CA GLN A 116 17.85 5.28 5.99
C GLN A 116 18.37 3.99 6.66
N GLU A 117 19.21 4.13 7.69
CA GLU A 117 19.72 2.99 8.47
C GLU A 117 18.60 2.24 9.19
N GLN A 118 17.66 2.95 9.82
CA GLN A 118 16.51 2.34 10.50
C GLN A 118 15.66 1.49 9.56
N PHE A 119 15.36 1.99 8.35
CA PHE A 119 14.63 1.21 7.34
C PHE A 119 15.41 -0.02 6.88
N ALA A 120 16.72 0.10 6.65
CA ALA A 120 17.55 -1.02 6.23
C ALA A 120 17.64 -2.11 7.32
N LEU A 121 17.80 -1.72 8.60
CA LEU A 121 17.77 -2.64 9.74
C LEU A 121 16.40 -3.30 9.90
N ALA A 122 15.30 -2.54 9.77
CA ALA A 122 13.96 -3.10 9.83
C ALA A 122 13.70 -4.10 8.69
N ALA A 123 14.19 -3.83 7.49
CA ALA A 123 14.10 -4.76 6.36
C ALA A 123 14.88 -6.07 6.61
N TRP A 124 16.06 -5.98 7.22
CA TRP A 124 16.81 -7.17 7.66
C TRP A 124 16.03 -7.98 8.70
N ARG A 125 15.44 -7.31 9.71
CA ARG A 125 14.59 -7.96 10.73
C ARG A 125 13.37 -8.64 10.11
N ALA A 126 12.71 -8.00 9.14
CA ALA A 126 11.59 -8.58 8.42
C ALA A 126 11.98 -9.88 7.70
N ARG A 127 13.15 -9.89 7.03
CA ARG A 127 13.70 -11.11 6.43
C ARG A 127 13.99 -12.17 7.47
N ALA A 128 14.61 -11.81 8.59
CA ALA A 128 14.90 -12.72 9.69
C ALA A 128 13.63 -13.32 10.33
N ALA A 129 12.52 -12.57 10.34
CA ALA A 129 11.21 -13.03 10.79
C ALA A 129 10.49 -13.94 9.79
N GLY A 130 11.04 -14.12 8.56
CA GLY A 130 10.46 -14.97 7.52
C GLY A 130 9.51 -14.26 6.55
N CYS A 131 9.50 -12.93 6.52
CA CYS A 131 8.75 -12.17 5.51
C CYS A 131 9.27 -12.46 4.10
N ALA A 132 8.38 -12.57 3.12
CA ALA A 132 8.71 -12.73 1.71
C ALA A 132 9.25 -11.44 1.08
N GLY A 133 9.11 -10.32 1.77
CA GLY A 133 9.58 -9.01 1.32
C GLY A 133 9.20 -7.90 2.28
N VAL A 134 9.49 -6.68 1.83
CA VAL A 134 9.17 -5.45 2.53
C VAL A 134 8.49 -4.45 1.60
N MET A 135 7.71 -3.54 2.17
CA MET A 135 7.13 -2.38 1.50
C MET A 135 7.61 -1.12 2.24
N VAL A 136 8.28 -0.22 1.54
CA VAL A 136 8.69 1.09 2.06
C VAL A 136 7.49 2.03 2.00
N ASP A 137 7.04 2.52 3.14
CA ASP A 137 5.80 3.30 3.25
C ASP A 137 6.02 4.79 2.99
N GLY A 138 5.63 5.24 1.82
CA GLY A 138 5.58 6.66 1.43
C GLY A 138 4.15 7.23 1.38
N GLY A 139 3.22 6.69 2.18
CA GLY A 139 1.87 7.26 2.34
C GLY A 139 1.89 8.68 2.91
N ASP A 140 0.84 9.46 2.69
CA ASP A 140 0.78 10.90 3.01
C ASP A 140 0.84 11.24 4.51
N ASP A 141 0.52 10.30 5.39
CA ASP A 141 0.60 10.40 6.85
C ASP A 141 1.93 9.88 7.44
N THR A 142 2.93 9.61 6.58
CA THR A 142 4.25 9.12 6.97
C THR A 142 5.34 10.18 6.80
N LEU A 143 6.51 9.95 7.42
CA LEU A 143 7.68 10.80 7.24
C LEU A 143 8.13 10.86 5.76
N LEU A 144 8.15 9.71 5.07
CA LEU A 144 8.55 9.66 3.67
C LEU A 144 7.52 10.36 2.77
N GLY A 145 6.22 10.20 3.05
CA GLY A 145 5.17 10.94 2.35
C GLY A 145 5.32 12.46 2.53
N GLN A 146 5.60 12.91 3.76
CA GLN A 146 5.89 14.32 4.02
C GLN A 146 7.12 14.83 3.25
N LEU A 147 8.19 14.03 3.16
CA LEU A 147 9.40 14.38 2.42
C LEU A 147 9.18 14.40 0.90
N CYS A 148 8.26 13.60 0.38
CA CYS A 148 7.89 13.63 -1.03
C CYS A 148 6.97 14.80 -1.40
N SER A 149 6.17 15.31 -0.47
CA SER A 149 5.19 16.36 -0.74
C SER A 149 5.84 17.76 -0.81
N PRO A 150 5.57 18.55 -1.87
CA PRO A 150 6.04 19.92 -1.96
C PRO A 150 5.46 20.83 -0.87
N ARG A 151 4.32 20.44 -0.30
CA ARG A 151 3.63 21.19 0.75
C ARG A 151 4.36 21.15 2.11
N SER A 152 4.96 20.02 2.42
CA SER A 152 5.65 19.79 3.70
C SER A 152 7.17 19.87 3.59
N ASN A 153 7.73 19.48 2.45
CA ASN A 153 9.17 19.48 2.23
C ASN A 153 9.62 20.79 1.55
N VAL A 154 10.07 21.75 2.35
CA VAL A 154 10.69 23.00 1.88
C VAL A 154 12.21 23.00 2.10
N ARG A 155 12.83 21.81 2.21
CA ARG A 155 14.29 21.65 2.33
C ARG A 155 15.00 22.25 1.12
N VAL A 156 16.18 22.82 1.37
CA VAL A 156 17.05 23.43 0.34
C VAL A 156 18.30 22.60 0.05
N ASP A 157 18.42 21.44 0.70
CA ASP A 157 19.49 20.46 0.47
C ASP A 157 19.11 19.44 -0.64
N ASP A 158 19.96 18.44 -0.78
CA ASP A 158 19.81 17.36 -1.78
C ASP A 158 18.53 16.50 -1.64
N TYR A 159 17.71 16.72 -0.63
CA TYR A 159 16.45 16.02 -0.36
C TYR A 159 15.23 16.93 -0.53
N GLY A 160 15.41 18.14 -1.06
CA GLY A 160 14.34 19.10 -1.31
C GLY A 160 14.13 19.39 -2.81
N GLY A 161 13.27 20.33 -3.11
CA GLY A 161 12.99 20.77 -4.48
C GLY A 161 12.53 19.63 -5.41
N THR A 162 13.25 19.37 -6.49
CA THR A 162 12.98 18.29 -7.43
C THR A 162 13.50 16.91 -6.97
N GLN A 163 14.22 16.88 -5.85
CA GLN A 163 14.85 15.66 -5.29
C GLN A 163 14.06 15.07 -4.11
N ARG A 164 12.82 15.46 -3.91
CA ARG A 164 11.98 15.05 -2.76
C ARG A 164 11.84 13.53 -2.61
N THR A 165 11.91 12.76 -3.69
CA THR A 165 11.83 11.28 -3.65
C THR A 165 13.16 10.63 -3.28
N ARG A 166 14.26 11.39 -3.21
CA ARG A 166 15.62 10.85 -3.05
C ARG A 166 15.77 9.96 -1.82
N LEU A 167 15.27 10.36 -0.64
CA LEU A 167 15.40 9.51 0.55
C LEU A 167 14.71 8.16 0.38
N ALA A 168 13.53 8.13 -0.21
CA ALA A 168 12.84 6.86 -0.48
C ALA A 168 13.64 5.97 -1.45
N CYS A 169 14.28 6.56 -2.47
CA CYS A 169 15.17 5.84 -3.38
C CYS A 169 16.42 5.32 -2.66
N ASP A 170 17.09 6.15 -1.87
CA ASP A 170 18.28 5.79 -1.09
C ASP A 170 17.98 4.61 -0.13
N ILE A 171 16.79 4.60 0.49
CA ILE A 171 16.31 3.50 1.34
C ILE A 171 16.14 2.22 0.51
N VAL A 172 15.43 2.29 -0.62
CA VAL A 172 15.20 1.13 -1.50
C VAL A 172 16.53 0.55 -1.99
N GLU A 173 17.47 1.41 -2.42
CA GLU A 173 18.82 1.00 -2.85
C GLU A 173 19.60 0.34 -1.72
N ALA A 174 19.56 0.90 -0.51
CA ALA A 174 20.25 0.35 0.66
C ALA A 174 19.71 -1.05 1.00
N ILE A 175 18.37 -1.21 1.02
CA ILE A 175 17.73 -2.50 1.26
C ILE A 175 18.12 -3.50 0.17
N ARG A 176 18.05 -3.12 -1.11
CA ARG A 176 18.41 -3.98 -2.25
C ARG A 176 19.87 -4.42 -2.21
N ARG A 177 20.77 -3.49 -1.92
CA ARG A 177 22.22 -3.77 -1.82
C ARG A 177 22.53 -4.74 -0.68
N TRP A 178 21.84 -4.58 0.45
CA TRP A 178 22.11 -5.37 1.65
C TRP A 178 21.46 -6.75 1.64
N LEU A 179 20.20 -6.84 1.17
CA LEU A 179 19.43 -8.07 1.22
C LEU A 179 19.43 -8.86 -0.10
N GLY A 180 19.98 -8.30 -1.17
CA GLY A 180 20.13 -8.98 -2.46
C GLY A 180 18.82 -9.07 -3.28
N PRO A 181 18.85 -9.89 -4.37
CA PRO A 181 17.74 -9.96 -5.33
C PRO A 181 16.56 -10.83 -4.89
N ASP A 182 16.77 -11.71 -3.90
CA ASP A 182 15.81 -12.76 -3.52
C ASP A 182 14.69 -12.25 -2.57
N LEU A 183 14.47 -10.93 -2.52
CA LEU A 183 13.45 -10.31 -1.68
C LEU A 183 12.55 -9.41 -2.52
N VAL A 184 11.24 -9.46 -2.27
CA VAL A 184 10.33 -8.43 -2.81
C VAL A 184 10.58 -7.13 -2.06
N ILE A 185 10.92 -6.07 -2.79
CA ILE A 185 11.02 -4.72 -2.25
C ILE A 185 9.97 -3.87 -2.95
N GLY A 186 8.90 -3.57 -2.21
CA GLY A 186 7.86 -2.66 -2.65
C GLY A 186 8.12 -1.24 -2.19
N ALA A 187 7.53 -0.28 -2.89
CA ALA A 187 7.46 1.10 -2.45
C ALA A 187 6.02 1.61 -2.60
N ARG A 188 5.46 2.13 -1.50
CA ARG A 188 4.19 2.86 -1.53
C ARG A 188 4.45 4.31 -1.89
N LEU A 189 3.65 4.85 -2.80
CA LEU A 189 3.73 6.26 -3.18
C LEU A 189 2.34 6.87 -3.32
N VAL A 190 2.24 8.15 -2.95
CA VAL A 190 1.05 8.97 -3.21
C VAL A 190 1.07 9.40 -4.67
N VAL A 191 0.04 9.02 -5.44
CA VAL A 191 -0.05 9.36 -6.87
C VAL A 191 -0.50 10.80 -7.10
N ASP A 192 -1.38 11.31 -6.24
CA ASP A 192 -1.88 12.68 -6.27
C ASP A 192 -2.47 13.01 -4.88
N GLU A 193 -2.12 14.16 -4.34
CA GLU A 193 -2.71 14.63 -3.06
C GLU A 193 -4.05 15.33 -3.26
N LEU A 194 -4.52 15.44 -4.51
CA LEU A 194 -5.78 16.11 -4.89
C LEU A 194 -5.88 17.54 -4.34
N ARG A 195 -4.75 18.24 -4.31
CA ARG A 195 -4.57 19.58 -3.77
C ARG A 195 -3.69 20.42 -4.69
N PRO A 196 -3.94 21.74 -4.82
CA PRO A 196 -3.14 22.61 -5.68
C PRO A 196 -1.66 22.72 -5.29
N ASP A 197 -1.36 22.56 -3.98
CA ASP A 197 -0.02 22.68 -3.38
C ASP A 197 0.62 21.33 -3.05
N GLY A 198 -0.03 20.22 -3.42
CA GLY A 198 0.39 18.87 -3.12
C GLY A 198 1.13 18.18 -4.28
N ILE A 199 1.43 16.89 -4.08
CA ILE A 199 1.98 16.02 -5.12
C ILE A 199 0.96 15.92 -6.26
N THR A 200 1.46 16.11 -7.49
CA THR A 200 0.68 15.94 -8.71
C THR A 200 0.98 14.60 -9.39
N LEU A 201 0.05 14.10 -10.21
CA LEU A 201 0.26 12.91 -11.03
C LEU A 201 1.56 12.99 -11.86
N ASN A 202 1.94 14.15 -12.38
CA ASN A 202 3.17 14.29 -13.16
C ASN A 202 4.43 14.10 -12.30
N GLU A 203 4.44 14.58 -11.07
CA GLU A 203 5.56 14.38 -10.14
C GLU A 203 5.64 12.91 -9.69
N SER A 204 4.52 12.29 -9.37
CA SER A 204 4.49 10.89 -8.94
C SER A 204 4.90 9.90 -10.05
N ARG A 205 4.66 10.24 -11.32
CA ARG A 205 5.19 9.47 -12.47
C ARG A 205 6.72 9.45 -12.49
N VAL A 206 7.35 10.59 -12.19
CA VAL A 206 8.82 10.67 -12.06
C VAL A 206 9.28 9.85 -10.85
N SER A 207 8.61 10.02 -9.70
CA SER A 207 8.91 9.29 -8.47
C SER A 207 8.80 7.77 -8.65
N ALA A 208 7.76 7.30 -9.33
CA ALA A 208 7.57 5.87 -9.63
C ALA A 208 8.75 5.30 -10.44
N HIS A 209 9.18 6.00 -11.49
CA HIS A 209 10.34 5.59 -12.29
C HIS A 209 11.64 5.58 -11.46
N GLN A 210 11.86 6.59 -10.61
CA GLN A 210 13.03 6.66 -9.73
C GLN A 210 13.05 5.51 -8.72
N LEU A 211 11.91 5.18 -8.07
CA LEU A 211 11.81 4.07 -7.13
C LEU A 211 12.09 2.71 -7.79
N VAL A 212 11.58 2.48 -9.00
CA VAL A 212 11.86 1.25 -9.76
C VAL A 212 13.35 1.20 -10.13
N SER A 213 13.94 2.32 -10.58
CA SER A 213 15.36 2.40 -10.90
C SER A 213 16.25 2.16 -9.68
N ALA A 214 15.80 2.54 -8.48
CA ALA A 214 16.46 2.28 -7.19
C ALA A 214 16.38 0.80 -6.77
N GLY A 215 15.56 -0.02 -7.45
CA GLY A 215 15.47 -1.46 -7.19
C GLY A 215 14.16 -1.95 -6.58
N ALA A 216 13.12 -1.09 -6.51
CA ALA A 216 11.78 -1.56 -6.19
C ALA A 216 11.24 -2.46 -7.30
N ASN A 217 10.67 -3.61 -6.94
CA ASN A 217 10.08 -4.56 -7.87
C ASN A 217 8.56 -4.76 -7.63
N LEU A 218 7.95 -3.86 -6.89
CA LEU A 218 6.52 -3.75 -6.65
C LEU A 218 6.21 -2.29 -6.28
N LEU A 219 5.16 -1.70 -6.84
CA LEU A 219 4.66 -0.40 -6.42
C LEU A 219 3.27 -0.52 -5.80
N ASP A 220 3.04 0.19 -4.71
CA ASP A 220 1.73 0.32 -4.07
C ASP A 220 1.27 1.77 -4.22
N VAL A 221 0.24 2.00 -5.02
CA VAL A 221 -0.20 3.34 -5.43
C VAL A 221 -1.44 3.75 -4.65
N VAL A 222 -1.29 4.80 -3.87
CA VAL A 222 -2.37 5.37 -3.05
C VAL A 222 -2.68 6.81 -3.47
N VAL A 223 -3.90 7.26 -3.20
CA VAL A 223 -4.31 8.65 -3.39
C VAL A 223 -4.30 9.34 -2.03
N GLY A 224 -3.90 10.61 -1.98
CA GLY A 224 -3.85 11.38 -0.73
C GLY A 224 -5.19 11.42 -0.01
N ALA A 225 -5.15 11.32 1.33
CA ALA A 225 -6.33 11.07 2.16
C ALA A 225 -7.24 12.28 2.37
N HIS A 226 -6.76 13.50 2.13
CA HIS A 226 -7.48 14.71 2.52
C HIS A 226 -7.72 15.69 1.37
N PRO A 227 -8.66 15.38 0.47
CA PRO A 227 -9.07 16.37 -0.53
C PRO A 227 -9.66 17.60 0.18
N THR A 228 -9.27 18.78 -0.29
CA THR A 228 -9.83 20.05 0.22
C THR A 228 -11.32 20.21 -0.10
N GLN A 229 -11.83 19.41 -1.02
CA GLN A 229 -13.24 19.30 -1.37
C GLN A 229 -13.64 17.82 -1.37
N PRO A 230 -14.87 17.50 -0.93
CA PRO A 230 -15.36 16.13 -1.00
C PRO A 230 -15.40 15.68 -2.47
N ILE A 231 -14.60 14.67 -2.80
CA ILE A 231 -14.66 14.01 -4.10
C ILE A 231 -15.65 12.86 -3.98
N ALA A 232 -16.54 12.73 -4.97
CA ALA A 232 -17.44 11.60 -5.05
C ALA A 232 -16.60 10.30 -5.16
N GLN A 233 -16.67 9.47 -4.13
CA GLN A 233 -16.01 8.18 -4.10
C GLN A 233 -16.98 7.10 -4.54
N PHE A 234 -16.58 6.32 -5.51
CA PHE A 234 -17.31 5.15 -6.03
C PHE A 234 -16.30 4.04 -6.32
N PRO A 235 -16.70 2.77 -6.39
CA PRO A 235 -15.79 1.69 -6.70
C PRO A 235 -14.99 1.98 -7.98
N GLY A 236 -13.66 1.97 -7.87
CA GLY A 236 -12.75 2.19 -9.01
C GLY A 236 -12.38 3.65 -9.32
N TRP A 237 -12.84 4.64 -8.57
CA TRP A 237 -12.55 6.06 -8.85
C TRP A 237 -11.04 6.39 -8.90
N GLN A 238 -10.19 5.60 -8.24
CA GLN A 238 -8.73 5.78 -8.22
C GLN A 238 -8.03 5.12 -9.42
N PHE A 239 -8.66 4.16 -10.10
CA PHE A 239 -8.01 3.35 -11.12
C PHE A 239 -7.40 4.14 -12.29
N PRO A 240 -7.97 5.24 -12.79
CA PRO A 240 -7.33 6.04 -13.82
C PRO A 240 -5.97 6.63 -13.41
N LEU A 241 -5.81 7.03 -12.13
CA LEU A 241 -4.55 7.52 -11.59
C LEU A 241 -3.52 6.39 -11.48
N VAL A 242 -3.96 5.23 -11.01
CA VAL A 242 -3.10 4.04 -10.91
C VAL A 242 -2.65 3.57 -12.30
N ALA A 243 -3.55 3.54 -13.29
CA ALA A 243 -3.24 3.17 -14.68
C ALA A 243 -2.17 4.08 -15.29
N ALA A 244 -2.17 5.37 -14.96
CA ALA A 244 -1.15 6.31 -15.41
C ALA A 244 0.24 6.00 -14.85
N ILE A 245 0.36 5.42 -13.66
CA ILE A 245 1.62 4.89 -13.11
C ILE A 245 1.94 3.55 -13.74
N ARG A 246 0.97 2.62 -13.79
CA ARG A 246 1.16 1.26 -14.32
C ARG A 246 1.70 1.25 -15.76
N SER A 247 1.25 2.19 -16.58
CA SER A 247 1.69 2.31 -17.99
C SER A 247 3.16 2.74 -18.18
N LEU A 248 3.83 3.17 -17.10
CA LEU A 248 5.20 3.71 -17.16
C LEU A 248 6.25 2.76 -16.59
N VAL A 249 5.85 1.72 -15.87
CA VAL A 249 6.76 0.85 -15.15
C VAL A 249 6.56 -0.61 -15.57
N ASP A 250 7.66 -1.37 -15.53
CA ASP A 250 7.66 -2.80 -15.89
C ASP A 250 7.45 -3.71 -14.67
N VAL A 251 7.29 -3.12 -13.48
CA VAL A 251 7.04 -3.86 -12.24
C VAL A 251 5.54 -3.90 -11.94
N PRO A 252 5.05 -4.93 -11.23
CA PRO A 252 3.66 -5.00 -10.80
C PRO A 252 3.24 -3.80 -9.96
N VAL A 253 1.96 -3.39 -10.11
CA VAL A 253 1.36 -2.27 -9.41
C VAL A 253 0.13 -2.72 -8.63
N ILE A 254 0.07 -2.36 -7.35
CA ILE A 254 -1.08 -2.54 -6.47
C ILE A 254 -1.97 -1.30 -6.58
N ALA A 255 -3.28 -1.52 -6.77
CA ALA A 255 -4.30 -0.47 -6.74
C ALA A 255 -5.20 -0.59 -5.50
N HIS A 256 -5.62 0.55 -4.99
CA HIS A 256 -6.68 0.69 -3.99
C HIS A 256 -7.97 1.20 -4.64
N GLY A 257 -9.06 1.34 -3.86
CA GLY A 257 -10.26 2.04 -4.31
C GLY A 257 -11.34 1.17 -4.95
N SER A 258 -11.21 -0.17 -4.95
CA SER A 258 -12.33 -1.05 -5.36
C SER A 258 -13.50 -1.00 -4.37
N MET A 259 -13.27 -0.54 -3.14
CA MET A 259 -14.26 -0.44 -2.05
C MET A 259 -14.97 -1.77 -1.77
N GLY A 260 -14.33 -2.91 -2.08
CA GLY A 260 -14.91 -4.24 -1.92
C GLY A 260 -15.84 -4.67 -3.06
N ASP A 261 -15.92 -3.91 -4.14
CA ASP A 261 -16.64 -4.30 -5.34
C ASP A 261 -15.78 -5.27 -6.18
N ALA A 262 -16.24 -6.51 -6.34
CA ALA A 262 -15.52 -7.56 -7.04
C ALA A 262 -15.50 -7.34 -8.56
N GLU A 263 -16.56 -6.77 -9.14
CA GLU A 263 -16.63 -6.47 -10.56
C GLU A 263 -15.69 -5.32 -10.93
N ALA A 264 -15.64 -4.25 -10.11
CA ALA A 264 -14.72 -3.16 -10.28
C ALA A 264 -13.25 -3.63 -10.17
N ALA A 265 -12.96 -4.52 -9.21
CA ALA A 265 -11.64 -5.12 -9.04
C ALA A 265 -11.22 -5.96 -10.26
N GLU A 266 -12.09 -6.86 -10.73
CA GLU A 266 -11.85 -7.69 -11.92
C GLU A 266 -11.70 -6.84 -13.18
N HIS A 267 -12.53 -5.80 -13.34
CA HIS A 267 -12.46 -4.89 -14.48
C HIS A 267 -11.12 -4.16 -14.53
N ALA A 268 -10.66 -3.59 -13.42
CA ALA A 268 -9.36 -2.89 -13.35
C ALA A 268 -8.18 -3.77 -13.77
N LEU A 269 -8.20 -5.04 -13.36
CA LEU A 269 -7.17 -6.01 -13.73
C LEU A 269 -7.24 -6.38 -15.21
N ASN A 270 -8.43 -6.54 -15.77
CA ASN A 270 -8.64 -6.88 -17.18
C ASN A 270 -8.24 -5.74 -18.12
N GLU A 271 -8.56 -4.50 -17.74
CA GLU A 271 -8.15 -3.29 -18.49
C GLU A 271 -6.64 -2.99 -18.33
N GLY A 272 -5.94 -3.69 -17.45
CA GLY A 272 -4.52 -3.46 -17.19
C GLY A 272 -4.24 -2.17 -16.41
N SER A 273 -5.24 -1.65 -15.69
CA SER A 273 -5.08 -0.49 -14.81
C SER A 273 -4.22 -0.79 -13.60
N ALA A 274 -4.18 -2.06 -13.17
CA ALA A 274 -3.37 -2.56 -12.07
C ALA A 274 -3.03 -4.03 -12.27
N ASP A 275 -2.14 -4.57 -11.44
CA ASP A 275 -1.77 -5.99 -11.41
C ASP A 275 -2.31 -6.71 -10.17
N LEU A 276 -2.52 -5.96 -9.06
CA LEU A 276 -3.07 -6.44 -7.79
C LEU A 276 -4.05 -5.41 -7.23
N ILE A 277 -5.01 -5.89 -6.45
CA ILE A 277 -6.03 -5.08 -5.77
C ILE A 277 -5.85 -5.18 -4.26
N ALA A 278 -5.62 -4.05 -3.63
CA ALA A 278 -5.52 -3.94 -2.18
C ALA A 278 -6.89 -3.69 -1.54
N LEU A 279 -7.14 -4.37 -0.45
CA LEU A 279 -8.34 -4.27 0.35
C LEU A 279 -7.98 -3.99 1.81
N ALA A 280 -8.63 -3.01 2.41
CA ALA A 280 -8.55 -2.69 3.84
C ALA A 280 -9.90 -2.96 4.52
N ALA A 281 -10.80 -1.98 4.52
CA ALA A 281 -12.10 -2.07 5.17
C ALA A 281 -12.91 -3.34 4.80
N PRO A 282 -13.01 -3.76 3.53
CA PRO A 282 -13.75 -4.97 3.18
C PRO A 282 -13.25 -6.24 3.88
N LEU A 283 -11.93 -6.38 4.07
CA LEU A 283 -11.34 -7.53 4.78
C LEU A 283 -11.44 -7.40 6.30
N LEU A 284 -11.51 -6.16 6.83
CA LEU A 284 -11.77 -5.94 8.26
C LEU A 284 -13.19 -6.35 8.62
N GLU A 285 -14.15 -6.09 7.76
CA GLU A 285 -15.57 -6.43 7.93
C GLU A 285 -15.83 -7.91 7.67
N ASN A 286 -15.21 -8.45 6.61
CA ASN A 286 -15.39 -9.85 6.19
C ASN A 286 -14.04 -10.45 5.72
N PRO A 287 -13.33 -11.20 6.57
CA PRO A 287 -12.11 -11.90 6.17
C PRO A 287 -12.29 -12.89 5.02
N ALA A 288 -13.52 -13.43 4.82
CA ALA A 288 -13.88 -14.32 3.72
C ALA A 288 -14.27 -13.59 2.42
N TRP A 289 -14.04 -12.28 2.33
CA TRP A 289 -14.34 -11.49 1.12
C TRP A 289 -13.82 -12.13 -0.19
N PRO A 290 -12.60 -12.74 -0.27
CA PRO A 290 -12.15 -13.39 -1.50
C PRO A 290 -13.09 -14.51 -1.98
N GLN A 291 -13.65 -15.28 -1.06
CA GLN A 291 -14.61 -16.34 -1.39
C GLN A 291 -15.92 -15.76 -1.89
N GLN A 292 -16.44 -14.73 -1.19
CA GLN A 292 -17.64 -14.00 -1.61
C GLN A 292 -17.47 -13.34 -2.98
N ALA A 293 -16.32 -12.72 -3.24
CA ALA A 293 -16.01 -12.11 -4.52
C ALA A 293 -16.02 -13.12 -5.67
N LEU A 294 -15.49 -14.32 -5.43
CA LEU A 294 -15.53 -15.40 -6.42
C LEU A 294 -16.96 -15.82 -6.74
N GLU A 295 -17.81 -15.98 -5.71
CA GLU A 295 -19.24 -16.31 -5.87
C GLU A 295 -19.99 -15.21 -6.64
N GLN A 296 -19.74 -13.95 -6.34
CA GLN A 296 -20.34 -12.80 -7.05
C GLN A 296 -19.96 -12.79 -8.52
N LEU A 297 -18.67 -12.98 -8.84
CA LEU A 297 -18.19 -12.99 -10.22
C LEU A 297 -18.73 -14.21 -11.01
N GLN A 298 -18.97 -15.33 -10.36
CA GLN A 298 -19.58 -16.52 -10.98
C GLN A 298 -21.08 -16.37 -11.21
N ASN A 299 -21.76 -15.65 -10.33
CA ASN A 299 -23.19 -15.45 -10.34
C ASN A 299 -23.51 -13.93 -10.24
N PRO A 300 -23.20 -13.15 -11.29
CA PRO A 300 -23.44 -11.71 -11.25
C PRO A 300 -24.94 -11.44 -11.00
N PRO A 301 -25.30 -10.46 -10.18
CA PRO A 301 -26.70 -10.08 -9.99
C PRO A 301 -27.31 -9.74 -11.35
N PRO A 302 -28.60 -10.04 -11.56
CA PRO A 302 -29.26 -9.67 -12.81
C PRO A 302 -29.11 -8.16 -13.02
N LEU A 303 -28.74 -7.75 -14.23
CA LEU A 303 -28.70 -6.34 -14.61
C LEU A 303 -30.07 -5.74 -14.28
N VAL A 304 -30.15 -4.98 -13.20
CA VAL A 304 -31.31 -4.17 -12.92
C VAL A 304 -31.34 -3.16 -14.06
N ASP A 305 -32.38 -3.26 -14.92
CA ASP A 305 -32.57 -2.34 -16.04
C ASP A 305 -32.33 -0.93 -15.55
N ALA A 306 -31.23 -0.32 -15.99
CA ALA A 306 -30.89 1.05 -15.66
C ALA A 306 -32.14 1.87 -15.97
N VAL A 307 -32.70 2.49 -14.96
CA VAL A 307 -33.91 3.28 -14.95
C VAL A 307 -34.06 3.98 -16.30
N ARG A 308 -34.96 3.49 -17.16
CA ARG A 308 -35.38 4.26 -18.33
C ARG A 308 -35.81 5.61 -17.82
N PRO A 309 -35.21 6.73 -18.24
CA PRO A 309 -35.72 8.03 -17.85
C PRO A 309 -37.18 8.07 -18.24
N THR A 310 -38.05 8.12 -17.25
CA THR A 310 -39.48 8.29 -17.46
C THR A 310 -39.64 9.57 -18.27
N ARG A 311 -40.18 9.41 -19.47
CA ARG A 311 -40.47 10.43 -20.48
C ARG A 311 -41.66 11.28 -20.03
N SER A 312 -41.60 11.86 -18.85
CA SER A 312 -42.63 12.76 -18.35
C SER A 312 -41.99 13.81 -17.45
N MET A 313 -41.53 14.88 -18.04
CA MET A 313 -41.44 16.24 -17.50
C MET A 313 -40.71 17.14 -18.51
N LEU A 314 -41.29 17.24 -19.70
CA LEU A 314 -41.14 18.48 -20.47
C LEU A 314 -42.31 19.35 -20.09
N PRO A 315 -42.14 20.54 -19.51
CA PRO A 315 -43.23 21.50 -19.41
C PRO A 315 -43.62 21.90 -20.84
N SER A 316 -44.88 21.72 -21.19
CA SER A 316 -45.47 22.24 -22.40
C SER A 316 -45.27 23.76 -22.45
N ALA A 317 -44.58 24.20 -23.50
CA ALA A 317 -44.44 25.61 -23.84
C ALA A 317 -45.83 26.28 -23.93
N LEU A 318 -45.98 27.40 -23.27
CA LEU A 318 -46.82 28.53 -23.65
C LEU A 318 -45.95 29.73 -23.84
#